data_13c09c155a62cd145f9ca745248c286e
#
_entry.id   13c09c155a62cd145f9ca745248c286e
#
_cell.length_a   1.000
_cell.length_b   1.000
_cell.length_c   1.000
_cell.angle_alpha   90.00
_cell.angle_beta   90.00
_cell.angle_gamma   90.00
#
_symmetry.space_group_name_H-M   'P 1'
#
loop_
_entity.id
_entity.type
_entity.pdbx_description
1 polymer ?
#
loop_
_entity_poly.entity_id
_entity_poly.type
_entity_poly.pdbx_seq_one_letter_code
_entity_poly.pdbx_strand_id
1 'polypeptide(L)'
;MADRLSLHSHLTNEGGPLAKSISGNDEQSPIEGRAASSRSAQTSATHKEARAPRSDDHAIVSTDRHVLANDRIKGLARRTFNKHVLSEIGGFSGLFALDAERFPDPVLVASTDGVGSKLELAIQLGLHSSIGSDLVNHCVNDVAVQGATPLFFLDYFAAGHIDPDIVQQVISGLVDACKANACALLGGETAETPWLYGNTDYELAGFLTGVVSRPRLITGEAIREGDCLLGLPSNGLHTTGYSLALKLLLNTAGYRPEQYVNELGDKVGAALMRPHRSYLSPIRKLIQAEVVTGFSHITGGGLTENLPRILPRGLAAHVDLSAWDPPPLFTHLKKLGSLDHDEMFRTFNMGIGLVAVVPADLVKKARLTLTRMNERSIVLGRVIRKATPRIVYS
;
A
#
# COMPACT_ATOMS: atom_id res chain seq x y z
N MET A 1 -9.65 -1.30 -16.45
CA MET A 1 -9.99 0.11 -16.72
C MET A 1 -10.14 0.80 -15.39
N ALA A 2 -9.10 1.38 -14.89
CA ALA A 2 -9.14 2.37 -13.80
C ALA A 2 -7.83 3.13 -13.88
N ASP A 3 -7.87 4.27 -14.58
CA ASP A 3 -6.80 5.26 -14.55
C ASP A 3 -6.71 5.82 -13.14
N ARG A 4 -5.59 5.55 -12.48
CA ARG A 4 -5.21 6.29 -11.27
C ARG A 4 -4.71 7.67 -11.72
N LEU A 5 -5.54 8.66 -11.55
CA LEU A 5 -5.16 10.06 -11.62
C LEU A 5 -4.07 10.35 -10.55
N SER A 6 -2.85 10.51 -11.03
CA SER A 6 -1.74 11.09 -10.27
C SER A 6 -1.99 12.58 -10.13
N LEU A 7 -2.47 13.00 -8.96
CA LEU A 7 -2.48 14.39 -8.54
C LEU A 7 -1.24 14.61 -7.68
N HIS A 8 -0.18 15.12 -8.29
CA HIS A 8 0.83 15.97 -7.64
C HIS A 8 1.98 16.30 -8.60
N SER A 9 1.88 17.42 -9.29
CA SER A 9 3.05 18.29 -9.56
C SER A 9 2.59 19.62 -10.20
N HIS A 10 3.21 20.68 -9.71
CA HIS A 10 3.27 22.07 -10.19
C HIS A 10 2.39 23.08 -9.46
N LEU A 11 2.95 23.58 -8.36
CA LEU A 11 2.79 24.96 -7.95
C LEU A 11 4.12 25.68 -8.26
N THR A 12 4.18 26.40 -9.37
CA THR A 12 5.09 27.52 -9.55
C THR A 12 4.27 28.80 -9.48
N ASN A 13 4.64 29.62 -8.52
CA ASN A 13 4.11 30.94 -8.23
C ASN A 13 4.77 31.95 -9.16
N GLU A 14 4.00 32.67 -9.99
CA GLU A 14 4.37 34.02 -10.45
C GLU A 14 3.10 34.88 -10.63
N GLY A 15 3.15 36.07 -10.09
CA GLY A 15 2.03 36.98 -9.88
C GLY A 15 1.67 37.89 -11.01
N GLY A 16 0.42 38.30 -11.01
CA GLY A 16 -0.23 39.54 -11.30
C GLY A 16 -0.35 40.04 -12.74
N PRO A 17 -1.16 41.12 -13.07
CA PRO A 17 -2.48 41.43 -12.57
C PRO A 17 -3.55 41.81 -13.64
N LEU A 18 -4.82 41.95 -13.19
CA LEU A 18 -5.90 42.87 -13.65
C LEU A 18 -6.67 42.65 -14.97
N ALA A 19 -7.92 42.32 -14.75
CA ALA A 19 -9.17 42.90 -15.26
C ALA A 19 -9.30 43.36 -16.71
N LYS A 20 -10.38 42.90 -17.37
CA LYS A 20 -11.45 43.73 -17.93
C LYS A 20 -12.63 42.89 -18.43
N SER A 21 -13.80 43.34 -18.01
CA SER A 21 -15.13 43.01 -18.47
C SER A 21 -15.32 43.33 -19.95
N ILE A 22 -16.18 42.61 -20.67
CA ILE A 22 -17.14 43.18 -21.63
C ILE A 22 -18.27 42.15 -21.90
N SER A 23 -19.46 42.68 -21.81
CA SER A 23 -20.79 42.15 -22.14
C SER A 23 -21.07 42.09 -23.66
N GLY A 24 -22.07 41.30 -24.03
CA GLY A 24 -22.78 41.48 -25.31
C GLY A 24 -23.39 40.19 -25.84
N ASN A 25 -24.62 40.00 -25.58
CA ASN A 25 -25.90 39.86 -26.29
C ASN A 25 -25.95 39.10 -27.63
N ASP A 26 -26.99 38.21 -27.62
CA ASP A 26 -28.04 37.95 -28.61
C ASP A 26 -27.68 37.38 -29.99
N GLU A 27 -28.30 36.28 -30.35
CA GLU A 27 -29.49 36.24 -31.23
C GLU A 27 -29.92 34.79 -31.53
N GLN A 28 -31.25 34.69 -31.61
CA GLN A 28 -32.08 33.54 -31.99
C GLN A 28 -32.09 33.31 -33.49
N SER A 29 -32.24 32.11 -34.01
CA SER A 29 -33.49 31.61 -34.64
C SER A 29 -33.24 30.40 -35.57
N PRO A 30 -34.27 29.68 -36.00
CA PRO A 30 -34.28 28.22 -36.24
C PRO A 30 -34.30 27.87 -37.70
N ILE A 31 -33.99 26.62 -38.08
CA ILE A 31 -34.36 26.03 -39.36
C ILE A 31 -34.91 24.61 -39.16
N GLU A 32 -36.09 24.46 -39.69
CA GLU A 32 -36.91 23.25 -39.85
C GLU A 32 -36.31 22.19 -40.77
N GLY A 33 -36.62 20.95 -40.47
CA GLY A 33 -37.25 20.00 -41.35
C GLY A 33 -36.41 19.20 -42.35
N ARG A 34 -36.35 17.88 -42.15
CA ARG A 34 -36.85 16.89 -43.09
C ARG A 34 -36.75 15.47 -42.54
N ALA A 35 -37.89 14.80 -42.57
CA ALA A 35 -38.03 13.39 -42.30
C ALA A 35 -37.45 12.53 -43.44
N ALA A 36 -36.79 11.42 -43.10
CA ALA A 36 -36.66 10.26 -43.97
C ALA A 36 -36.72 8.98 -43.14
N SER A 37 -37.75 8.22 -43.37
CA SER A 37 -38.04 6.89 -42.87
C SER A 37 -37.05 5.84 -43.38
N SER A 38 -36.55 4.98 -42.52
CA SER A 38 -36.22 3.58 -42.88
C SER A 38 -36.32 2.66 -41.67
N ARG A 39 -36.92 1.51 -41.95
CA ARG A 39 -37.46 0.49 -41.05
C ARG A 39 -36.37 -0.26 -40.26
N SER A 40 -36.71 -0.50 -39.00
CA SER A 40 -36.69 -1.73 -38.21
C SER A 40 -35.54 -2.72 -38.38
N ALA A 41 -34.79 -2.87 -37.25
CA ALA A 41 -34.43 -4.19 -36.71
C ALA A 41 -34.55 -4.10 -35.18
N GLN A 42 -35.62 -4.71 -34.66
CA GLN A 42 -35.81 -4.93 -33.23
C GLN A 42 -34.84 -6.03 -32.79
N THR A 43 -33.79 -5.68 -32.08
CA THR A 43 -33.12 -6.58 -31.18
C THR A 43 -33.58 -6.25 -29.76
N SER A 44 -34.39 -7.15 -29.22
CA SER A 44 -34.89 -7.10 -27.85
C SER A 44 -33.71 -7.28 -26.87
N ALA A 45 -33.12 -6.19 -26.44
CA ALA A 45 -32.31 -6.16 -25.20
C ALA A 45 -33.31 -6.08 -24.06
N THR A 46 -33.49 -7.19 -23.35
CA THR A 46 -34.21 -7.20 -22.07
C THR A 46 -33.42 -6.34 -21.07
N HIS A 47 -33.79 -5.08 -20.98
CA HIS A 47 -33.48 -4.27 -19.80
C HIS A 47 -34.17 -4.97 -18.61
N LYS A 48 -33.37 -5.59 -17.74
CA LYS A 48 -33.83 -5.84 -16.38
C LYS A 48 -34.14 -4.47 -15.78
N GLU A 49 -35.43 -4.14 -15.72
CA GLU A 49 -35.89 -3.02 -14.90
C GLU A 49 -35.35 -3.23 -13.50
N ALA A 50 -34.52 -2.32 -13.05
CA ALA A 50 -34.11 -2.23 -11.66
C ALA A 50 -35.41 -1.96 -10.85
N ARG A 51 -35.86 -2.98 -10.16
CA ARG A 51 -37.06 -2.92 -9.30
C ARG A 51 -36.79 -1.84 -8.25
N ALA A 52 -37.57 -0.77 -8.29
CA ALA A 52 -37.53 0.25 -7.23
C ALA A 52 -37.68 -0.46 -5.87
N PRO A 53 -36.83 -0.13 -4.88
CA PRO A 53 -36.90 -0.76 -3.56
C PRO A 53 -38.28 -0.51 -2.96
N ARG A 54 -38.89 -1.59 -2.48
CA ARG A 54 -40.17 -1.47 -1.70
C ARG A 54 -39.86 -0.67 -0.43
N SER A 55 -40.81 0.13 0.02
CA SER A 55 -40.68 0.99 1.22
C SER A 55 -40.29 0.28 2.53
N ASP A 56 -40.31 -1.04 2.54
CA ASP A 56 -40.01 -1.89 3.70
C ASP A 56 -38.56 -2.42 3.67
N ASP A 57 -37.80 -2.17 2.57
CA ASP A 57 -36.37 -2.51 2.41
C ASP A 57 -35.45 -1.38 2.87
N HIS A 58 -35.90 -0.45 3.71
CA HIS A 58 -34.97 0.38 4.45
C HIS A 58 -34.24 -0.55 5.41
N ALA A 59 -33.06 -1.00 5.00
CA ALA A 59 -32.12 -1.67 5.87
C ALA A 59 -31.87 -0.74 7.06
N ILE A 60 -32.60 -0.97 8.16
CA ILE A 60 -32.30 -0.35 9.44
C ILE A 60 -30.87 -0.86 9.73
N VAL A 61 -29.89 0.03 9.64
CA VAL A 61 -28.54 -0.23 10.10
C VAL A 61 -28.68 -0.87 11.47
N SER A 62 -28.25 -2.12 11.63
CA SER A 62 -28.48 -2.86 12.87
C SER A 62 -27.67 -2.21 13.97
N THR A 63 -28.30 -1.31 14.72
CA THR A 63 -27.69 -0.54 15.82
C THR A 63 -26.94 -1.47 16.77
N ASP A 64 -27.48 -2.66 17.04
CA ASP A 64 -26.89 -3.64 17.95
C ASP A 64 -25.56 -4.21 17.42
N ARG A 65 -25.46 -4.46 16.12
CA ARG A 65 -24.20 -4.96 15.50
C ARG A 65 -23.11 -3.90 15.53
N HIS A 66 -23.45 -2.65 15.25
CA HIS A 66 -22.52 -1.52 15.35
C HIS A 66 -22.01 -1.31 16.77
N VAL A 67 -22.90 -1.36 17.76
CA VAL A 67 -22.53 -1.23 19.19
C VAL A 67 -21.55 -2.36 19.57
N LEU A 68 -21.88 -3.61 19.20
CA LEU A 68 -21.01 -4.76 19.51
C LEU A 68 -19.65 -4.64 18.82
N ALA A 69 -19.61 -4.27 17.55
CA ALA A 69 -18.35 -4.06 16.82
C ALA A 69 -17.51 -2.96 17.47
N ASN A 70 -18.12 -1.82 17.80
CA ASN A 70 -17.43 -0.69 18.44
C ASN A 70 -16.86 -1.05 19.82
N ASP A 71 -17.57 -1.82 20.63
CA ASP A 71 -17.06 -2.24 21.94
C ASP A 71 -15.86 -3.20 21.81
N ARG A 72 -15.91 -4.12 20.83
CA ARG A 72 -14.78 -4.99 20.51
C ARG A 72 -13.58 -4.19 20.03
N ILE A 73 -13.78 -3.22 19.12
CA ILE A 73 -12.73 -2.32 18.62
C ILE A 73 -12.04 -1.59 19.77
N LYS A 74 -12.81 -0.96 20.68
CA LYS A 74 -12.28 -0.25 21.85
C LYS A 74 -11.40 -1.14 22.71
N GLY A 75 -11.88 -2.35 23.04
CA GLY A 75 -11.16 -3.31 23.86
C GLY A 75 -9.82 -3.74 23.21
N LEU A 76 -9.82 -3.96 21.90
CA LEU A 76 -8.63 -4.37 21.14
C LEU A 76 -7.63 -3.22 21.00
N ALA A 77 -8.09 -2.04 20.58
CA ALA A 77 -7.21 -0.90 20.31
C ALA A 77 -6.46 -0.41 21.55
N ARG A 78 -7.09 -0.44 22.73
CA ARG A 78 -6.42 -0.13 24.03
C ARG A 78 -5.17 -0.95 24.27
N ARG A 79 -5.04 -2.15 23.73
CA ARG A 79 -3.86 -3.00 23.84
C ARG A 79 -2.61 -2.41 23.16
N THR A 80 -2.78 -1.40 22.29
CA THR A 80 -1.71 -0.67 21.60
C THR A 80 -1.34 0.65 22.30
N PHE A 81 -2.15 1.09 23.27
CA PHE A 81 -1.98 2.39 23.90
C PHE A 81 -0.70 2.46 24.70
N ASN A 82 -0.10 3.63 24.67
CA ASN A 82 1.09 3.98 25.43
C ASN A 82 0.87 5.33 26.15
N LYS A 83 1.85 5.80 26.92
CA LYS A 83 1.76 7.04 27.70
C LYS A 83 1.49 8.31 26.88
N HIS A 84 1.63 8.25 25.57
CA HIS A 84 1.41 9.37 24.65
C HIS A 84 -0.02 9.45 24.14
N VAL A 85 -0.83 8.40 24.29
CA VAL A 85 -2.26 8.41 23.94
C VAL A 85 -3.02 9.10 25.06
N LEU A 86 -3.69 10.21 24.76
CA LEU A 86 -4.38 11.05 25.74
C LEU A 86 -5.89 10.95 25.67
N SER A 87 -6.44 10.20 24.71
CA SER A 87 -7.87 10.01 24.52
C SER A 87 -8.27 8.54 24.51
N GLU A 88 -9.53 8.27 24.85
CA GLU A 88 -10.16 6.98 24.62
C GLU A 88 -10.81 6.94 23.24
N ILE A 89 -11.02 5.72 22.70
CA ILE A 89 -11.78 5.52 21.46
C ILE A 89 -13.25 5.78 21.70
N GLY A 90 -13.88 6.53 20.77
CA GLY A 90 -15.30 6.91 20.81
C GLY A 90 -15.52 8.39 21.11
N GLY A 91 -14.46 9.19 21.29
CA GLY A 91 -14.51 10.64 21.23
C GLY A 91 -14.54 11.15 19.79
N PHE A 92 -14.64 12.49 19.60
CA PHE A 92 -14.61 13.10 18.25
C PHE A 92 -13.27 12.98 17.55
N SER A 93 -12.17 12.80 18.31
CA SER A 93 -10.82 12.69 17.77
C SER A 93 -9.89 11.93 18.69
N GLY A 94 -8.84 11.33 18.12
CA GLY A 94 -7.72 10.78 18.86
C GLY A 94 -6.72 11.87 19.24
N LEU A 95 -6.26 11.85 20.49
CA LEU A 95 -5.26 12.79 21.00
C LEU A 95 -3.95 12.06 21.30
N PHE A 96 -2.86 12.55 20.73
CA PHE A 96 -1.54 11.97 20.89
C PHE A 96 -0.50 13.04 21.26
N ALA A 97 0.20 12.87 22.38
CA ALA A 97 1.25 13.79 22.82
C ALA A 97 2.57 13.49 22.09
N LEU A 98 3.09 14.50 21.39
CA LEU A 98 4.41 14.41 20.79
C LEU A 98 5.50 14.60 21.86
N ASP A 99 6.46 13.69 21.91
CA ASP A 99 7.66 13.79 22.77
C ASP A 99 8.68 14.73 22.11
N ALA A 100 8.57 16.03 22.39
CA ALA A 100 9.42 17.06 21.81
C ALA A 100 10.90 16.97 22.27
N GLU A 101 11.16 16.40 23.45
CA GLU A 101 12.53 16.19 23.94
C GLU A 101 13.23 15.09 23.12
N ARG A 102 12.51 14.03 22.84
CA ARG A 102 13.01 12.92 22.02
C ARG A 102 13.18 13.29 20.55
N PHE A 103 12.32 14.18 20.04
CA PHE A 103 12.29 14.60 18.63
C PHE A 103 12.45 16.12 18.52
N PRO A 104 13.65 16.68 18.78
CA PRO A 104 13.90 18.10 18.56
C PRO A 104 13.75 18.45 17.07
N ASP A 105 13.18 19.64 16.77
CA ASP A 105 12.81 20.08 15.42
C ASP A 105 12.04 18.98 14.66
N PRO A 106 10.82 18.62 15.13
CA PRO A 106 10.11 17.45 14.63
C PRO A 106 9.52 17.69 13.23
N VAL A 107 9.68 16.68 12.37
CA VAL A 107 9.00 16.59 11.07
C VAL A 107 8.02 15.42 11.15
N LEU A 108 6.74 15.67 10.89
CA LEU A 108 5.74 14.63 10.77
C LEU A 108 5.84 13.98 9.39
N VAL A 109 5.79 12.67 9.36
CA VAL A 109 5.78 11.86 8.14
C VAL A 109 4.51 11.04 8.14
N ALA A 110 3.71 11.13 7.08
CA ALA A 110 2.45 10.43 6.98
C ALA A 110 2.41 9.55 5.73
N SER A 111 1.77 8.39 5.86
CA SER A 111 1.45 7.49 4.75
C SER A 111 0.00 7.07 4.84
N THR A 112 -0.62 6.86 3.68
CA THR A 112 -1.94 6.24 3.56
C THR A 112 -1.91 5.21 2.46
N ASP A 113 -2.56 4.07 2.70
CA ASP A 113 -2.67 3.01 1.72
C ASP A 113 -3.95 2.18 1.94
N GLY A 114 -4.25 1.31 0.97
CA GLY A 114 -5.26 0.26 1.05
C GLY A 114 -4.63 -1.11 0.85
N VAL A 115 -5.39 -2.17 1.09
CA VAL A 115 -4.90 -3.55 0.88
C VAL A 115 -5.03 -3.98 -0.58
N GLY A 116 -6.02 -3.46 -1.30
CA GLY A 116 -6.28 -3.79 -2.69
C GLY A 116 -6.81 -5.21 -2.90
N SER A 117 -6.57 -5.79 -4.07
CA SER A 117 -7.17 -7.08 -4.48
C SER A 117 -6.83 -8.29 -3.60
N LYS A 118 -5.92 -8.18 -2.64
CA LYS A 118 -5.71 -9.22 -1.63
C LYS A 118 -6.97 -9.44 -0.78
N LEU A 119 -7.82 -8.41 -0.62
CA LEU A 119 -9.10 -8.49 0.06
C LEU A 119 -10.03 -9.55 -0.55
N GLU A 120 -10.08 -9.66 -1.88
CA GLU A 120 -10.92 -10.66 -2.58
C GLU A 120 -10.58 -12.08 -2.12
N LEU A 121 -9.29 -12.39 -2.03
CA LEU A 121 -8.83 -13.70 -1.55
C LEU A 121 -9.10 -13.90 -0.06
N ALA A 122 -8.91 -12.86 0.76
CA ALA A 122 -9.17 -12.90 2.19
C ALA A 122 -10.66 -13.20 2.47
N ILE A 123 -11.56 -12.55 1.76
CA ILE A 123 -13.01 -12.78 1.84
C ILE A 123 -13.34 -14.20 1.41
N GLN A 124 -12.81 -14.66 0.28
CA GLN A 124 -13.03 -16.02 -0.23
C GLN A 124 -12.58 -17.11 0.76
N LEU A 125 -11.48 -16.87 1.49
CA LEU A 125 -10.89 -17.83 2.42
C LEU A 125 -11.37 -17.68 3.86
N GLY A 126 -12.10 -16.61 4.20
CA GLY A 126 -12.44 -16.25 5.59
C GLY A 126 -11.20 -15.93 6.44
N LEU A 127 -10.12 -15.38 5.85
CA LEU A 127 -8.84 -15.08 6.50
C LEU A 127 -8.63 -13.57 6.61
N HIS A 128 -9.26 -12.92 7.58
CA HIS A 128 -9.31 -11.47 7.67
C HIS A 128 -8.21 -10.85 8.55
N SER A 129 -7.64 -11.59 9.50
CA SER A 129 -6.65 -11.04 10.45
C SER A 129 -5.34 -10.62 9.78
N SER A 130 -4.89 -11.33 8.73
CA SER A 130 -3.67 -10.96 8.00
C SER A 130 -3.78 -9.61 7.29
N ILE A 131 -5.00 -9.23 6.89
CA ILE A 131 -5.29 -8.00 6.14
C ILE A 131 -4.98 -6.76 6.98
N GLY A 132 -5.38 -6.74 8.27
CA GLY A 132 -5.02 -5.65 9.17
C GLY A 132 -3.51 -5.52 9.35
N SER A 133 -2.81 -6.64 9.47
CA SER A 133 -1.34 -6.65 9.57
C SER A 133 -0.67 -6.17 8.28
N ASP A 134 -1.19 -6.55 7.11
CA ASP A 134 -0.70 -6.09 5.81
C ASP A 134 -0.70 -4.56 5.74
N LEU A 135 -1.85 -3.96 6.08
CA LEU A 135 -2.07 -2.53 5.97
C LEU A 135 -1.14 -1.74 6.90
N VAL A 136 -1.06 -2.12 8.18
CA VAL A 136 -0.17 -1.45 9.13
C VAL A 136 1.28 -1.56 8.71
N ASN A 137 1.75 -2.77 8.33
CA ASN A 137 3.13 -2.98 7.95
C ASN A 137 3.51 -2.23 6.68
N HIS A 138 2.59 -2.12 5.71
CA HIS A 138 2.79 -1.31 4.51
C HIS A 138 3.04 0.15 4.89
N CYS A 139 2.11 0.79 5.59
CA CYS A 139 2.23 2.20 6.00
C CYS A 139 3.46 2.44 6.91
N VAL A 140 3.78 1.48 7.80
CA VAL A 140 4.96 1.56 8.66
C VAL A 140 6.25 1.57 7.84
N ASN A 141 6.36 0.74 6.81
CA ASN A 141 7.53 0.72 5.95
C ASN A 141 7.70 2.05 5.21
N ASP A 142 6.62 2.64 4.72
CA ASP A 142 6.65 3.91 3.99
C ASP A 142 7.14 5.07 4.84
N VAL A 143 6.74 5.16 6.11
CA VAL A 143 7.26 6.22 6.99
C VAL A 143 8.67 5.88 7.50
N ALA A 144 8.98 4.61 7.72
CA ALA A 144 10.27 4.18 8.22
C ALA A 144 11.42 4.45 7.25
N VAL A 145 11.19 4.34 5.92
CA VAL A 145 12.21 4.63 4.90
C VAL A 145 12.65 6.10 4.89
N GLN A 146 11.85 7.00 5.47
CA GLN A 146 12.23 8.41 5.71
C GLN A 146 12.96 8.62 7.04
N GLY A 147 13.27 7.54 7.79
CA GLY A 147 13.87 7.60 9.12
C GLY A 147 12.88 7.87 10.23
N ALA A 148 11.58 7.92 9.95
CA ALA A 148 10.55 8.26 10.91
C ALA A 148 10.23 7.09 11.86
N THR A 149 9.85 7.46 13.08
CA THR A 149 9.31 6.55 14.09
C THR A 149 7.78 6.59 13.98
N PRO A 150 7.08 5.46 13.76
CA PRO A 150 5.64 5.40 13.83
C PRO A 150 5.12 5.90 15.19
N LEU A 151 4.07 6.71 15.18
CA LEU A 151 3.40 7.23 16.37
C LEU A 151 2.05 6.58 16.57
N PHE A 152 1.15 6.78 15.62
CA PHE A 152 -0.21 6.26 15.66
C PHE A 152 -0.75 5.93 14.27
N PHE A 153 -1.72 5.05 14.27
CA PHE A 153 -2.45 4.55 13.11
C PHE A 153 -3.94 4.86 13.26
N LEU A 154 -4.57 5.20 12.15
CA LEU A 154 -6.02 5.31 12.00
C LEU A 154 -6.45 4.40 10.86
N ASP A 155 -7.63 3.80 10.96
CA ASP A 155 -8.21 2.98 9.90
C ASP A 155 -9.58 3.49 9.44
N TYR A 156 -9.92 3.14 8.22
CA TYR A 156 -11.26 3.29 7.67
C TYR A 156 -11.70 1.92 7.15
N PHE A 157 -12.69 1.34 7.83
CA PHE A 157 -13.32 0.09 7.45
C PHE A 157 -14.72 0.39 6.89
N ALA A 158 -14.98 0.05 5.63
CA ALA A 158 -16.29 0.22 5.01
C ALA A 158 -16.77 -1.11 4.43
N ALA A 159 -18.01 -1.51 4.74
CA ALA A 159 -18.57 -2.77 4.30
C ALA A 159 -20.01 -2.61 3.78
N GLY A 160 -20.48 -3.56 2.98
CA GLY A 160 -21.88 -3.65 2.61
C GLY A 160 -22.77 -3.89 3.83
N HIS A 161 -22.37 -4.82 4.69
CA HIS A 161 -22.96 -5.07 6.01
C HIS A 161 -21.86 -5.30 7.05
N ILE A 162 -22.04 -4.72 8.23
CA ILE A 162 -21.12 -4.91 9.34
C ILE A 162 -21.31 -6.31 9.94
N ASP A 163 -20.27 -7.14 9.82
CA ASP A 163 -20.13 -8.40 10.54
C ASP A 163 -19.14 -8.20 11.69
N PRO A 164 -19.58 -8.23 12.96
CA PRO A 164 -18.72 -8.01 14.12
C PRO A 164 -17.55 -8.99 14.24
N ASP A 165 -17.68 -10.20 13.70
CA ASP A 165 -16.61 -11.21 13.77
C ASP A 165 -15.54 -10.96 12.71
N ILE A 166 -15.92 -10.51 11.51
CA ILE A 166 -14.97 -10.06 10.47
C ILE A 166 -14.24 -8.80 10.96
N VAL A 167 -14.97 -7.81 11.45
CA VAL A 167 -14.38 -6.58 12.01
C VAL A 167 -13.38 -6.92 13.11
N GLN A 168 -13.76 -7.81 14.06
CA GLN A 168 -12.86 -8.22 15.12
C GLN A 168 -11.58 -8.86 14.60
N GLN A 169 -11.64 -9.70 13.57
CA GLN A 169 -10.46 -10.32 12.97
C GLN A 169 -9.55 -9.28 12.33
N VAL A 170 -10.11 -8.36 11.52
CA VAL A 170 -9.34 -7.29 10.87
C VAL A 170 -8.67 -6.40 11.92
N ILE A 171 -9.44 -5.92 12.91
CA ILE A 171 -8.92 -5.07 14.00
C ILE A 171 -7.86 -5.81 14.83
N SER A 172 -8.02 -7.11 15.08
CA SER A 172 -6.98 -7.89 15.75
C SER A 172 -5.67 -7.88 14.98
N GLY A 173 -5.73 -8.01 13.65
CA GLY A 173 -4.55 -7.88 12.79
C GLY A 173 -3.91 -6.50 12.82
N LEU A 174 -4.73 -5.44 12.80
CA LEU A 174 -4.24 -4.05 12.97
C LEU A 174 -3.52 -3.88 14.31
N VAL A 175 -4.16 -4.34 15.40
CA VAL A 175 -3.62 -4.25 16.77
C VAL A 175 -2.30 -5.00 16.92
N ASP A 176 -2.21 -6.22 16.43
CA ASP A 176 -0.99 -7.03 16.54
C ASP A 176 0.17 -6.40 15.77
N ALA A 177 -0.09 -5.88 14.56
CA ALA A 177 0.93 -5.17 13.79
C ALA A 177 1.29 -3.80 14.40
N CYS A 178 0.33 -3.04 14.94
CA CYS A 178 0.58 -1.79 15.67
C CYS A 178 1.48 -2.04 16.89
N LYS A 179 1.21 -3.10 17.67
CA LYS A 179 2.06 -3.50 18.82
C LYS A 179 3.46 -3.88 18.37
N ALA A 180 3.59 -4.71 17.33
CA ALA A 180 4.89 -5.13 16.80
C ALA A 180 5.73 -3.95 16.31
N ASN A 181 5.09 -2.90 15.81
CA ASN A 181 5.73 -1.68 15.31
C ASN A 181 5.77 -0.54 16.34
N ALA A 182 5.30 -0.78 17.57
CA ALA A 182 5.27 0.20 18.67
C ALA A 182 4.55 1.51 18.31
N CYS A 183 3.44 1.42 17.56
CA CYS A 183 2.51 2.52 17.29
C CYS A 183 1.13 2.23 17.91
N ALA A 184 0.34 3.28 18.18
CA ALA A 184 -0.98 3.16 18.76
C ALA A 184 -2.05 3.10 17.66
N LEU A 185 -3.00 2.18 17.74
CA LEU A 185 -4.26 2.29 16.98
C LEU A 185 -5.12 3.34 17.70
N LEU A 186 -5.04 4.59 17.21
CA LEU A 186 -5.57 5.76 17.92
C LEU A 186 -7.07 5.98 17.70
N GLY A 187 -7.61 5.45 16.61
CA GLY A 187 -9.00 5.58 16.22
C GLY A 187 -9.21 5.08 14.80
N GLY A 188 -10.40 5.29 14.29
CA GLY A 188 -10.80 4.93 12.95
C GLY A 188 -12.27 5.19 12.71
N GLU A 189 -12.77 4.74 11.56
CA GLU A 189 -14.17 4.81 11.17
C GLU A 189 -14.64 3.43 10.72
N THR A 190 -15.87 3.05 11.10
CA THR A 190 -16.53 1.83 10.64
C THR A 190 -17.86 2.20 10.00
N ALA A 191 -17.92 2.11 8.67
CA ALA A 191 -19.08 2.53 7.88
C ALA A 191 -19.81 1.35 7.24
N GLU A 192 -21.13 1.36 7.30
CA GLU A 192 -22.00 0.44 6.56
C GLU A 192 -22.58 1.14 5.34
N THR A 193 -22.25 0.63 4.14
CA THR A 193 -22.59 1.24 2.85
C THR A 193 -23.13 0.19 1.87
N PRO A 194 -24.35 -0.35 2.11
CA PRO A 194 -24.89 -1.50 1.37
C PRO A 194 -25.12 -1.22 -0.13
N TRP A 195 -25.20 0.06 -0.51
CA TRP A 195 -25.37 0.45 -1.92
C TRP A 195 -24.05 0.43 -2.71
N LEU A 196 -22.92 0.44 -2.02
CA LEU A 196 -21.60 0.52 -2.62
C LEU A 196 -20.88 -0.82 -2.62
N TYR A 197 -21.02 -1.59 -1.56
CA TYR A 197 -20.38 -2.89 -1.39
C TYR A 197 -21.42 -4.02 -1.39
N GLY A 198 -21.02 -5.20 -1.87
CA GLY A 198 -21.84 -6.42 -1.73
C GLY A 198 -21.96 -6.85 -0.27
N ASN A 199 -22.82 -7.83 0.00
CA ASN A 199 -23.15 -8.24 1.37
C ASN A 199 -21.95 -8.69 2.22
N THR A 200 -20.90 -9.24 1.58
CA THR A 200 -19.71 -9.77 2.24
C THR A 200 -18.47 -8.95 1.96
N ASP A 201 -18.59 -7.94 1.08
CA ASP A 201 -17.45 -7.17 0.63
C ASP A 201 -17.17 -6.03 1.59
N TYR A 202 -15.89 -5.73 1.77
CA TYR A 202 -15.44 -4.59 2.54
C TYR A 202 -14.18 -3.98 1.94
N GLU A 203 -13.93 -2.72 2.27
CA GLU A 203 -12.68 -2.01 1.97
C GLU A 203 -11.99 -1.62 3.29
N LEU A 204 -10.68 -1.60 3.26
CA LEU A 204 -9.86 -1.20 4.39
C LEU A 204 -8.75 -0.25 3.94
N ALA A 205 -8.78 0.97 4.47
CA ALA A 205 -7.73 1.96 4.28
C ALA A 205 -7.09 2.33 5.62
N GLY A 206 -5.80 2.65 5.58
CA GLY A 206 -5.02 3.00 6.75
C GLY A 206 -4.27 4.31 6.59
N PHE A 207 -4.08 5.00 7.71
CA PHE A 207 -3.40 6.28 7.80
C PHE A 207 -2.42 6.21 8.96
N LEU A 208 -1.13 6.27 8.67
CA LEU A 208 -0.08 6.26 9.68
C LEU A 208 0.58 7.63 9.76
N THR A 209 0.77 8.11 10.98
CA THR A 209 1.61 9.27 11.27
C THR A 209 2.83 8.83 12.06
N GLY A 210 3.99 9.22 11.57
CA GLY A 210 5.29 9.05 12.23
C GLY A 210 5.97 10.40 12.42
N VAL A 211 7.11 10.38 13.13
CA VAL A 211 7.92 11.56 13.40
C VAL A 211 9.41 11.26 13.25
N VAL A 212 10.13 12.24 12.76
CA VAL A 212 11.60 12.24 12.71
C VAL A 212 12.12 13.63 13.03
N SER A 213 13.27 13.73 13.72
CA SER A 213 13.95 15.02 13.85
C SER A 213 14.52 15.44 12.50
N ARG A 214 14.33 16.70 12.07
CA ARG A 214 14.75 17.20 10.76
C ARG A 214 16.18 16.82 10.35
N PRO A 215 17.22 16.90 11.22
CA PRO A 215 18.57 16.50 10.84
C PRO A 215 18.75 15.00 10.59
N ARG A 216 17.76 14.16 10.96
CA ARG A 216 17.78 12.71 10.78
C ARG A 216 16.87 12.22 9.66
N LEU A 217 16.25 13.16 8.93
CA LEU A 217 15.39 12.85 7.78
C LEU A 217 16.22 12.20 6.66
N ILE A 218 15.75 11.09 6.13
CA ILE A 218 16.39 10.36 5.03
C ILE A 218 15.62 10.65 3.75
N THR A 219 16.22 11.44 2.84
CA THR A 219 15.62 11.86 1.58
C THR A 219 16.25 11.20 0.35
N GLY A 220 17.41 10.56 0.54
CA GLY A 220 18.23 10.05 -0.57
C GLY A 220 19.21 11.08 -1.15
N GLU A 221 19.18 12.34 -0.74
CA GLU A 221 20.10 13.39 -1.24
C GLU A 221 21.59 13.09 -0.96
N ALA A 222 21.85 12.29 0.07
CA ALA A 222 23.21 11.84 0.41
C ALA A 222 23.73 10.71 -0.48
N ILE A 223 22.92 10.10 -1.33
CA ILE A 223 23.29 9.00 -2.22
C ILE A 223 24.30 9.48 -3.26
N ARG A 224 25.36 8.69 -3.49
CA ARG A 224 26.45 8.99 -4.42
C ARG A 224 26.67 7.85 -5.40
N GLU A 225 27.33 8.17 -6.52
CA GLU A 225 27.85 7.16 -7.44
C GLU A 225 28.79 6.19 -6.70
N GLY A 226 28.63 4.89 -6.95
CA GLY A 226 29.37 3.82 -6.29
C GLY A 226 28.71 3.24 -5.05
N ASP A 227 27.68 3.90 -4.47
CA ASP A 227 26.92 3.35 -3.34
C ASP A 227 26.31 2.00 -3.71
N CYS A 228 26.31 1.08 -2.76
CA CYS A 228 25.79 -0.28 -2.91
C CYS A 228 24.27 -0.31 -2.71
N LEU A 229 23.58 -1.07 -3.55
CA LEU A 229 22.17 -1.40 -3.40
C LEU A 229 22.04 -2.72 -2.61
N LEU A 230 21.67 -2.64 -1.35
CA LEU A 230 21.53 -3.78 -0.45
C LEU A 230 20.07 -4.16 -0.29
N GLY A 231 19.64 -5.25 -0.93
CA GLY A 231 18.27 -5.76 -0.88
C GLY A 231 17.99 -6.60 0.36
N LEU A 232 16.81 -6.42 0.95
CA LEU A 232 16.25 -7.27 1.99
C LEU A 232 15.06 -8.06 1.42
N PRO A 233 15.02 -9.40 1.62
CA PRO A 233 14.01 -10.25 1.02
C PRO A 233 12.59 -9.88 1.45
N SER A 234 11.64 -9.99 0.51
CA SER A 234 10.22 -10.08 0.81
C SER A 234 9.85 -11.51 1.22
N ASN A 235 8.69 -11.68 1.82
CA ASN A 235 8.13 -12.98 2.17
C ASN A 235 6.97 -13.41 1.26
N GLY A 236 6.79 -12.74 0.13
CA GLY A 236 5.74 -12.98 -0.86
C GLY A 236 5.46 -11.74 -1.70
N LEU A 237 4.25 -11.65 -2.24
CA LEU A 237 3.78 -10.51 -3.03
C LEU A 237 3.69 -9.22 -2.21
N HIS A 238 3.60 -9.34 -0.89
CA HIS A 238 3.21 -8.26 0.02
C HIS A 238 1.76 -7.81 -0.23
N THR A 239 1.54 -6.59 -0.72
CA THR A 239 0.22 -6.04 -1.05
C THR A 239 0.15 -5.55 -2.50
N THR A 240 1.02 -6.04 -3.38
CA THR A 240 1.13 -5.56 -4.77
C THR A 240 1.11 -6.69 -5.79
N GLY A 241 0.57 -6.41 -7.00
CA GLY A 241 0.49 -7.37 -8.09
C GLY A 241 -0.60 -8.43 -7.93
N TYR A 242 -1.50 -8.30 -6.94
CA TYR A 242 -2.54 -9.31 -6.66
C TYR A 242 -3.51 -9.50 -7.80
N SER A 243 -4.00 -8.45 -8.45
CA SER A 243 -4.94 -8.58 -9.58
C SER A 243 -4.40 -9.49 -10.67
N LEU A 244 -3.11 -9.33 -11.04
CA LEU A 244 -2.49 -10.20 -12.03
C LEU A 244 -2.22 -11.60 -11.47
N ALA A 245 -1.74 -11.72 -10.24
CA ALA A 245 -1.47 -13.01 -9.62
C ALA A 245 -2.74 -13.87 -9.46
N LEU A 246 -3.85 -13.29 -8.99
CA LEU A 246 -5.13 -13.97 -8.87
C LEU A 246 -5.66 -14.40 -10.24
N LYS A 247 -5.60 -13.50 -11.23
CA LYS A 247 -5.99 -13.84 -12.61
C LYS A 247 -5.20 -15.03 -13.15
N LEU A 248 -3.88 -15.05 -12.95
CA LEU A 248 -3.03 -16.13 -13.49
C LEU A 248 -3.20 -17.45 -12.73
N LEU A 249 -3.23 -17.41 -11.40
CA LEU A 249 -3.29 -18.63 -10.59
C LEU A 249 -4.70 -19.21 -10.51
N LEU A 250 -5.72 -18.38 -10.25
CA LEU A 250 -7.07 -18.87 -10.04
C LEU A 250 -7.84 -18.98 -11.35
N ASN A 251 -7.80 -17.95 -12.23
CA ASN A 251 -8.62 -17.95 -13.43
C ASN A 251 -7.95 -18.66 -14.62
N THR A 252 -6.64 -18.40 -14.87
CA THR A 252 -5.95 -18.98 -16.04
C THR A 252 -5.48 -20.40 -15.77
N ALA A 253 -4.80 -20.66 -14.65
CA ALA A 253 -4.34 -22.00 -14.28
C ALA A 253 -5.44 -22.85 -13.61
N GLY A 254 -6.56 -22.24 -13.18
CA GLY A 254 -7.67 -22.92 -12.54
C GLY A 254 -7.34 -23.53 -11.17
N TYR A 255 -6.31 -23.02 -10.49
CA TYR A 255 -5.98 -23.51 -9.17
C TYR A 255 -7.02 -23.09 -8.14
N ARG A 256 -7.25 -23.95 -7.15
CA ARG A 256 -8.04 -23.61 -5.97
C ARG A 256 -7.10 -23.11 -4.85
N PRO A 257 -7.54 -22.21 -3.98
CA PRO A 257 -6.71 -21.69 -2.89
C PRO A 257 -6.15 -22.80 -1.96
N GLU A 258 -6.91 -23.86 -1.71
CA GLU A 258 -6.50 -24.99 -0.86
C GLU A 258 -5.56 -25.97 -1.56
N GLN A 259 -5.41 -25.84 -2.88
CA GLN A 259 -4.60 -26.74 -3.69
C GLN A 259 -3.11 -26.51 -3.40
N TYR A 260 -2.40 -27.60 -3.13
CA TYR A 260 -0.94 -27.60 -3.09
C TYR A 260 -0.40 -27.65 -4.53
N VAL A 261 0.54 -26.74 -4.83
CA VAL A 261 1.19 -26.63 -6.14
C VAL A 261 2.69 -26.84 -5.97
N ASN A 262 3.24 -27.90 -6.58
CA ASN A 262 4.64 -28.27 -6.42
C ASN A 262 5.61 -27.14 -6.79
N GLU A 263 5.30 -26.39 -7.84
CA GLU A 263 6.09 -25.25 -8.31
C GLU A 263 6.12 -24.09 -7.31
N LEU A 264 5.12 -23.98 -6.45
CA LEU A 264 5.08 -22.99 -5.37
C LEU A 264 5.72 -23.51 -4.08
N GLY A 265 5.76 -24.84 -3.92
CA GLY A 265 6.16 -25.50 -2.68
C GLY A 265 5.17 -25.25 -1.52
N ASP A 266 3.94 -24.83 -1.83
CA ASP A 266 2.93 -24.43 -0.85
C ASP A 266 1.51 -24.57 -1.43
N LYS A 267 0.48 -24.39 -0.58
CA LYS A 267 -0.89 -24.15 -1.03
C LYS A 267 -0.98 -22.74 -1.63
N VAL A 268 -1.75 -22.59 -2.70
CA VAL A 268 -1.92 -21.31 -3.40
C VAL A 268 -2.36 -20.20 -2.45
N GLY A 269 -3.40 -20.44 -1.66
CA GLY A 269 -3.89 -19.47 -0.68
C GLY A 269 -2.85 -19.13 0.38
N ALA A 270 -2.11 -20.11 0.90
CA ALA A 270 -1.05 -19.87 1.89
C ALA A 270 0.09 -19.01 1.32
N ALA A 271 0.52 -19.28 0.09
CA ALA A 271 1.54 -18.48 -0.58
C ALA A 271 1.11 -17.03 -0.81
N LEU A 272 -0.17 -16.83 -1.16
CA LEU A 272 -0.72 -15.50 -1.42
C LEU A 272 -1.11 -14.73 -0.15
N MET A 273 -1.55 -15.41 0.91
CA MET A 273 -2.01 -14.76 2.15
C MET A 273 -0.88 -14.44 3.14
N ARG A 274 0.39 -14.66 2.80
CA ARG A 274 1.51 -14.27 3.66
C ARG A 274 1.42 -12.78 3.98
N PRO A 275 1.46 -12.40 5.28
CA PRO A 275 1.37 -11.01 5.67
C PRO A 275 2.54 -10.17 5.11
N HIS A 276 2.26 -8.93 4.78
CA HIS A 276 3.28 -7.94 4.40
C HIS A 276 4.29 -7.79 5.55
N ARG A 277 5.56 -7.91 5.22
CA ARG A 277 6.63 -7.87 6.21
C ARG A 277 6.94 -6.44 6.65
N SER A 278 7.06 -6.19 7.97
CA SER A 278 7.61 -4.94 8.47
C SER A 278 9.14 -4.93 8.37
N TYR A 279 9.70 -3.84 7.85
CA TYR A 279 11.14 -3.57 7.80
C TYR A 279 11.57 -2.52 8.83
N LEU A 280 10.69 -2.10 9.75
CA LEU A 280 10.99 -1.06 10.75
C LEU A 280 12.25 -1.39 11.59
N SER A 281 12.35 -2.63 12.04
CA SER A 281 13.48 -3.06 12.89
C SER A 281 14.83 -3.01 12.16
N PRO A 282 15.01 -3.64 10.98
CA PRO A 282 16.25 -3.53 10.22
C PRO A 282 16.57 -2.10 9.77
N ILE A 283 15.57 -1.31 9.35
CA ILE A 283 15.76 0.11 9.01
C ILE A 283 16.33 0.88 10.19
N ARG A 284 15.71 0.79 11.38
CA ARG A 284 16.19 1.44 12.61
C ARG A 284 17.62 1.06 12.97
N LYS A 285 17.98 -0.21 12.82
CA LYS A 285 19.35 -0.68 13.13
C LYS A 285 20.39 -0.19 12.14
N LEU A 286 20.06 -0.12 10.86
CA LEU A 286 20.95 0.45 9.85
C LEU A 286 21.15 1.96 10.07
N ILE A 287 20.09 2.69 10.43
CA ILE A 287 20.17 4.12 10.79
C ILE A 287 21.04 4.31 12.04
N GLN A 288 20.81 3.52 13.11
CA GLN A 288 21.60 3.59 14.35
C GLN A 288 23.08 3.27 14.12
N ALA A 289 23.39 2.43 13.13
CA ALA A 289 24.75 2.11 12.74
C ALA A 289 25.40 3.17 11.83
N GLU A 290 24.61 4.17 11.38
CA GLU A 290 25.06 5.25 10.49
C GLU A 290 25.69 4.71 9.19
N VAL A 291 25.03 3.75 8.54
CA VAL A 291 25.57 3.04 7.37
C VAL A 291 24.71 3.22 6.11
N VAL A 292 23.69 4.10 6.13
CA VAL A 292 22.75 4.25 5.02
C VAL A 292 22.63 5.69 4.56
N THR A 293 22.42 5.86 3.26
CA THR A 293 22.17 7.14 2.60
C THR A 293 20.75 7.25 2.05
N GLY A 294 20.03 6.13 1.95
CA GLY A 294 18.66 6.10 1.47
C GLY A 294 18.03 4.72 1.64
N PHE A 295 16.69 4.68 1.57
CA PHE A 295 15.91 3.44 1.52
C PHE A 295 14.81 3.54 0.48
N SER A 296 14.50 2.42 -0.18
CA SER A 296 13.35 2.27 -1.06
C SER A 296 12.49 1.09 -0.62
N HIS A 297 11.26 1.33 -0.23
CA HIS A 297 10.24 0.31 -0.03
C HIS A 297 9.72 -0.14 -1.39
N ILE A 298 9.73 -1.44 -1.66
CA ILE A 298 9.36 -1.99 -2.96
C ILE A 298 7.89 -2.39 -2.94
N THR A 299 7.06 -1.53 -3.51
CA THR A 299 5.61 -1.63 -3.60
C THR A 299 5.14 -1.68 -5.07
N GLY A 300 3.95 -1.18 -5.39
CA GLY A 300 3.46 -1.07 -6.76
C GLY A 300 4.45 -0.33 -7.66
N GLY A 301 4.72 -0.89 -8.84
CA GLY A 301 5.81 -0.44 -9.71
C GLY A 301 7.11 -1.22 -9.56
N GLY A 302 7.19 -2.13 -8.58
CA GLY A 302 8.36 -3.01 -8.35
C GLY A 302 9.67 -2.24 -8.15
N LEU A 303 10.79 -2.90 -8.42
CA LEU A 303 12.12 -2.27 -8.37
C LEU A 303 12.23 -1.13 -9.40
N THR A 304 11.60 -1.30 -10.56
CA THR A 304 11.70 -0.38 -11.70
C THR A 304 11.24 1.03 -11.37
N GLU A 305 10.17 1.18 -10.61
CA GLU A 305 9.58 2.50 -10.32
C GLU A 305 9.93 3.01 -8.92
N ASN A 306 10.21 2.13 -7.95
CA ASN A 306 10.47 2.57 -6.58
C ASN A 306 11.92 3.01 -6.33
N LEU A 307 12.92 2.32 -6.87
CA LEU A 307 14.33 2.75 -6.72
C LEU A 307 14.62 4.16 -7.26
N PRO A 308 14.13 4.55 -8.45
CA PRO A 308 14.34 5.89 -8.96
C PRO A 308 13.83 7.04 -8.09
N ARG A 309 12.84 6.79 -7.23
CA ARG A 309 12.23 7.84 -6.38
C ARG A 309 13.21 8.47 -5.41
N ILE A 310 14.19 7.68 -4.93
CA ILE A 310 15.15 8.12 -3.91
C ILE A 310 16.49 8.58 -4.49
N LEU A 311 16.73 8.36 -5.79
CA LEU A 311 18.03 8.69 -6.39
C LEU A 311 18.10 10.18 -6.75
N PRO A 312 19.20 10.88 -6.48
CA PRO A 312 19.48 12.22 -6.99
C PRO A 312 19.45 12.27 -8.52
N ARG A 313 19.27 13.47 -9.08
CA ARG A 313 19.32 13.69 -10.53
C ARG A 313 20.69 13.30 -11.08
N GLY A 314 20.71 12.64 -12.25
CA GLY A 314 21.95 12.19 -12.89
C GLY A 314 22.50 10.88 -12.36
N LEU A 315 21.83 10.26 -11.38
CA LEU A 315 22.16 8.93 -10.88
C LEU A 315 21.09 7.91 -11.27
N ALA A 316 21.51 6.66 -11.44
CA ALA A 316 20.66 5.52 -11.74
C ALA A 316 21.06 4.31 -10.88
N ALA A 317 20.14 3.39 -10.68
CA ALA A 317 20.40 2.09 -10.09
C ALA A 317 20.87 1.10 -11.18
N HIS A 318 22.00 0.45 -10.99
CA HIS A 318 22.43 -0.71 -11.77
C HIS A 318 22.18 -1.96 -10.94
N VAL A 319 21.26 -2.82 -11.38
CA VAL A 319 20.81 -4.02 -10.69
C VAL A 319 21.30 -5.24 -11.46
N ASP A 320 22.06 -6.10 -10.78
CA ASP A 320 22.52 -7.38 -11.28
C ASP A 320 21.46 -8.46 -11.01
N LEU A 321 20.85 -8.96 -12.06
CA LEU A 321 19.81 -9.99 -11.99
C LEU A 321 20.32 -11.36 -11.54
N SER A 322 21.63 -11.60 -11.66
CA SER A 322 22.25 -12.83 -11.19
C SER A 322 22.50 -12.84 -9.67
N ALA A 323 22.29 -11.70 -8.99
CA ALA A 323 22.55 -11.56 -7.55
C ALA A 323 21.62 -12.37 -6.66
N TRP A 324 20.43 -12.74 -7.17
CA TRP A 324 19.47 -13.57 -6.45
C TRP A 324 18.55 -14.36 -7.38
N ASP A 325 18.05 -15.47 -6.87
CA ASP A 325 16.97 -16.21 -7.51
C ASP A 325 15.62 -15.71 -6.95
N PRO A 326 14.71 -15.20 -7.80
CA PRO A 326 13.37 -14.86 -7.36
C PRO A 326 12.66 -16.07 -6.74
N PRO A 327 11.90 -15.88 -5.64
CA PRO A 327 11.13 -16.97 -5.04
C PRO A 327 10.22 -17.70 -6.05
N PRO A 328 9.93 -19.00 -5.83
CA PRO A 328 9.20 -19.85 -6.78
C PRO A 328 7.87 -19.27 -7.27
N LEU A 329 7.18 -18.52 -6.42
CA LEU A 329 5.92 -17.83 -6.79
C LEU A 329 6.11 -16.92 -8.02
N PHE A 330 7.18 -16.12 -8.06
CA PHE A 330 7.41 -15.18 -9.16
C PHE A 330 7.81 -15.89 -10.46
N THR A 331 8.64 -16.92 -10.37
CA THR A 331 9.02 -17.73 -11.54
C THR A 331 7.81 -18.48 -12.11
N HIS A 332 6.93 -18.95 -11.25
CA HIS A 332 5.70 -19.61 -11.65
C HIS A 332 4.71 -18.65 -12.33
N LEU A 333 4.50 -17.46 -11.76
CA LEU A 333 3.68 -16.41 -12.36
C LEU A 333 4.20 -15.98 -13.73
N LYS A 334 5.53 -15.80 -13.86
CA LYS A 334 6.17 -15.48 -15.13
C LYS A 334 5.84 -16.53 -16.21
N LYS A 335 5.95 -17.82 -15.85
CA LYS A 335 5.67 -18.94 -16.77
C LYS A 335 4.19 -19.00 -17.16
N LEU A 336 3.27 -18.88 -16.18
CA LEU A 336 1.83 -18.95 -16.43
C LEU A 336 1.33 -17.82 -17.34
N GLY A 337 1.84 -16.60 -17.12
CA GLY A 337 1.42 -15.43 -17.89
C GLY A 337 2.27 -15.18 -19.13
N SER A 338 3.33 -15.98 -19.38
CA SER A 338 4.34 -15.68 -20.41
C SER A 338 4.84 -14.24 -20.33
N LEU A 339 4.98 -13.73 -19.06
CA LEU A 339 5.30 -12.35 -18.79
C LEU A 339 6.75 -12.05 -19.16
N ASP A 340 6.99 -10.89 -19.75
CA ASP A 340 8.34 -10.45 -20.03
C ASP A 340 9.04 -9.91 -18.77
N HIS A 341 10.30 -9.55 -18.91
CA HIS A 341 11.11 -9.05 -17.81
C HIS A 341 10.55 -7.73 -17.25
N ASP A 342 10.21 -6.81 -18.12
CA ASP A 342 9.79 -5.47 -17.75
C ASP A 342 8.45 -5.50 -17.00
N GLU A 343 7.51 -6.32 -17.46
CA GLU A 343 6.24 -6.52 -16.79
C GLU A 343 6.41 -7.13 -15.40
N MET A 344 7.28 -8.15 -15.25
CA MET A 344 7.58 -8.76 -13.96
C MET A 344 8.16 -7.75 -12.95
N PHE A 345 9.16 -6.95 -13.36
CA PHE A 345 9.86 -6.02 -12.49
C PHE A 345 9.11 -4.70 -12.24
N ARG A 346 8.05 -4.43 -13.01
CA ARG A 346 7.10 -3.33 -12.75
C ARG A 346 5.93 -3.77 -11.88
N THR A 347 5.49 -5.03 -12.01
CA THR A 347 4.31 -5.51 -11.30
C THR A 347 4.65 -6.06 -9.92
N PHE A 348 5.76 -6.78 -9.80
CA PHE A 348 6.11 -7.54 -8.60
C PHE A 348 7.41 -7.06 -7.95
N ASN A 349 7.54 -7.34 -6.66
CA ASN A 349 8.76 -7.06 -5.89
C ASN A 349 9.90 -8.06 -6.18
N MET A 350 9.66 -9.12 -6.93
CA MET A 350 10.63 -10.17 -7.32
C MET A 350 11.41 -10.80 -6.15
N GLY A 351 10.81 -10.79 -4.95
CA GLY A 351 11.45 -11.32 -3.75
C GLY A 351 12.28 -10.30 -2.95
N ILE A 352 12.29 -9.04 -3.36
CA ILE A 352 12.97 -7.93 -2.68
C ILE A 352 11.93 -6.91 -2.21
N GLY A 353 11.76 -6.77 -0.90
CA GLY A 353 10.74 -5.87 -0.35
C GLY A 353 11.30 -4.52 0.12
N LEU A 354 12.60 -4.44 0.40
CA LEU A 354 13.29 -3.20 0.79
C LEU A 354 14.67 -3.15 0.14
N VAL A 355 15.08 -1.97 -0.31
CA VAL A 355 16.46 -1.71 -0.72
C VAL A 355 17.03 -0.60 0.17
N ALA A 356 18.16 -0.87 0.83
CA ALA A 356 18.97 0.12 1.51
C ALA A 356 20.13 0.55 0.59
N VAL A 357 20.35 1.85 0.47
CA VAL A 357 21.52 2.40 -0.23
C VAL A 357 22.62 2.65 0.81
N VAL A 358 23.79 2.07 0.58
CA VAL A 358 24.87 1.98 1.55
C VAL A 358 26.18 2.45 0.90
N PRO A 359 26.95 3.38 1.46
CA PRO A 359 28.28 3.72 0.98
C PRO A 359 29.15 2.47 0.82
N ALA A 360 29.92 2.40 -0.27
CA ALA A 360 30.67 1.20 -0.66
C ALA A 360 31.60 0.67 0.45
N ASP A 361 32.24 1.58 1.21
CA ASP A 361 33.13 1.27 2.32
C ASP A 361 32.38 0.78 3.59
N LEU A 362 31.09 1.05 3.71
CA LEU A 362 30.24 0.66 4.85
C LEU A 362 29.44 -0.62 4.63
N VAL A 363 29.46 -1.21 3.45
CA VAL A 363 28.67 -2.42 3.10
C VAL A 363 28.95 -3.58 4.07
N LYS A 364 30.22 -3.82 4.41
CA LYS A 364 30.56 -4.89 5.36
C LYS A 364 29.93 -4.66 6.74
N LYS A 365 29.94 -3.40 7.22
CA LYS A 365 29.33 -3.02 8.50
C LYS A 365 27.81 -3.17 8.44
N ALA A 366 27.16 -2.72 7.38
CA ALA A 366 25.72 -2.83 7.17
C ALA A 366 25.28 -4.30 7.17
N ARG A 367 25.95 -5.16 6.39
CA ARG A 367 25.64 -6.59 6.33
C ARG A 367 25.84 -7.28 7.69
N LEU A 368 26.90 -6.96 8.42
CA LEU A 368 27.14 -7.50 9.77
C LEU A 368 26.04 -7.06 10.74
N THR A 369 25.57 -5.81 10.66
CA THR A 369 24.46 -5.30 11.47
C THR A 369 23.19 -6.12 11.21
N LEU A 370 22.86 -6.40 9.95
CA LEU A 370 21.71 -7.21 9.57
C LEU A 370 21.87 -8.69 10.01
N THR A 371 23.04 -9.27 9.80
CA THR A 371 23.32 -10.66 10.21
C THR A 371 23.14 -10.88 11.71
N ARG A 372 23.54 -9.92 12.54
CA ARG A 372 23.33 -9.97 14.01
C ARG A 372 21.85 -9.95 14.42
N MET A 373 20.98 -9.53 13.51
CA MET A 373 19.53 -9.56 13.69
C MET A 373 18.88 -10.78 13.02
N ASN A 374 19.68 -11.71 12.51
CA ASN A 374 19.23 -12.83 11.68
C ASN A 374 18.51 -12.37 10.40
N GLU A 375 18.90 -11.19 9.87
CA GLU A 375 18.36 -10.63 8.63
C GLU A 375 19.26 -10.98 7.45
N ARG A 376 18.68 -11.61 6.44
CA ARG A 376 19.36 -11.87 5.16
C ARG A 376 19.45 -10.56 4.37
N SER A 377 20.59 -10.33 3.74
CA SER A 377 20.79 -9.20 2.82
C SER A 377 21.52 -9.66 1.56
N ILE A 378 21.20 -9.04 0.44
CA ILE A 378 21.68 -9.37 -0.91
C ILE A 378 22.26 -8.11 -1.52
N VAL A 379 23.49 -8.17 -2.02
CA VAL A 379 24.05 -7.07 -2.82
C VAL A 379 23.44 -7.15 -4.21
N LEU A 380 22.47 -6.27 -4.49
CA LEU A 380 21.73 -6.24 -5.76
C LEU A 380 22.51 -5.54 -6.89
N GLY A 381 23.48 -4.69 -6.54
CA GLY A 381 24.18 -3.86 -7.49
C GLY A 381 24.67 -2.56 -6.87
N ARG A 382 24.72 -1.51 -7.67
CA ARG A 382 25.28 -0.22 -7.26
C ARG A 382 24.61 0.97 -7.93
N VAL A 383 24.81 2.14 -7.36
CA VAL A 383 24.45 3.42 -7.95
C VAL A 383 25.50 3.81 -9.00
N ILE A 384 25.05 4.21 -10.16
CA ILE A 384 25.89 4.63 -11.29
C ILE A 384 25.52 6.03 -11.77
N ARG A 385 26.43 6.69 -12.46
CA ARG A 385 26.17 7.95 -13.15
C ARG A 385 25.42 7.68 -14.45
N LYS A 386 24.15 8.03 -14.49
CA LYS A 386 23.31 7.92 -15.69
C LYS A 386 22.03 8.74 -15.51
N ALA A 387 21.66 9.52 -16.51
CA ALA A 387 20.46 10.34 -16.45
C ALA A 387 19.18 9.55 -16.81
N THR A 388 19.25 8.72 -17.86
CA THR A 388 18.11 7.94 -18.39
C THR A 388 18.59 6.64 -19.03
N PRO A 389 17.97 5.50 -18.82
CA PRO A 389 16.96 5.24 -17.78
C PRO A 389 17.55 5.30 -16.37
N ARG A 390 16.73 5.57 -15.36
CA ARG A 390 17.15 5.68 -13.96
C ARG A 390 17.35 4.33 -13.26
N ILE A 391 17.01 3.24 -13.92
CA ILE A 391 17.35 1.87 -13.53
C ILE A 391 17.87 1.11 -14.73
N VAL A 392 18.87 0.27 -14.52
CA VAL A 392 19.50 -0.58 -15.52
C VAL A 392 19.63 -1.97 -14.94
N TYR A 393 19.15 -2.97 -15.66
CA TYR A 393 19.27 -4.38 -15.32
C TYR A 393 20.38 -5.04 -16.17
N SER A 394 21.16 -5.96 -15.59
CA SER A 394 22.22 -6.73 -16.29
C SER A 394 22.19 -8.20 -15.88
#